data_fddc7c7c62ba1da96420fac39ecf69f3
#
_entry.id   fddc7c7c62ba1da96420fac39ecf69f3
#
_cell.length_a   1.000
_cell.length_b   1.000
_cell.length_c   1.000
_cell.angle_alpha   90.00
_cell.angle_beta   90.00
_cell.angle_gamma   90.00
#
_symmetry.space_group_name_H-M   'P 1'
#
loop_
_entity.id
_entity.type
_entity.pdbx_description
1 polymer ?
#
loop_
_entity_poly.entity_id
_entity_poly.type
_entity_poly.pdbx_seq_one_letter_code
_entity_poly.pdbx_strand_id
1 'polypeptide(L)'
;QNRKGLGKAHKDGLLWAYKRKYFYLITMDTDFAHNPKYIPQLIKRTHKADLIVGSRYLKKKSTPDWSLFRIFLSQSAHLMSYLLFNHTLDSTNAFRCYNLKKINKNFISYCKSNDYDFLFTSLTILNLKKYKILQFPMVIRGRVEGNSKMLFKHMCKSVYMMFNLFFKIKFKYKSAL
;
A
#
# COMPACT_ATOMS: atom_id res chain seq x y z
N GLN A 1 -1.47 23.54 -10.44
CA GLN A 1 -0.83 23.00 -9.23
C GLN A 1 0.15 21.90 -9.63
N ASN A 2 1.41 22.03 -9.28
CA ASN A 2 2.42 21.00 -9.51
C ASN A 2 2.05 19.72 -8.73
N ARG A 3 1.82 18.63 -9.44
CA ARG A 3 1.50 17.32 -8.84
C ARG A 3 2.70 16.81 -8.04
N LYS A 4 2.56 16.70 -6.74
CA LYS A 4 3.63 16.31 -5.81
C LYS A 4 3.88 14.80 -5.73
N GLY A 5 3.11 13.98 -6.47
CA GLY A 5 3.17 12.51 -6.45
C GLY A 5 2.30 11.84 -5.38
N LEU A 6 1.91 10.58 -5.63
CA LEU A 6 1.03 9.79 -4.76
C LEU A 6 1.63 9.58 -3.37
N GLY A 7 2.89 9.20 -3.30
CA GLY A 7 3.59 8.97 -2.04
C GLY A 7 3.69 10.22 -1.18
N LYS A 8 3.88 11.39 -1.81
CA LYS A 8 3.87 12.66 -1.07
C LYS A 8 2.51 12.96 -0.46
N ALA A 9 1.42 12.74 -1.20
CA ALA A 9 0.06 12.93 -0.70
C ALA A 9 -0.24 12.02 0.50
N HIS A 10 0.15 10.74 0.43
CA HIS A 10 0.01 9.82 1.55
C HIS A 10 0.82 10.24 2.77
N LYS A 11 2.08 10.66 2.58
CA LYS A 11 2.93 11.15 3.69
C LYS A 11 2.34 12.37 4.35
N ASP A 12 1.89 13.34 3.56
CA ASP A 12 1.30 14.57 4.08
C ASP A 12 0.01 14.28 4.86
N GLY A 13 -0.85 13.41 4.32
CA GLY A 13 -2.09 12.98 5.00
C GLY A 13 -1.80 12.27 6.32
N LEU A 14 -0.82 11.35 6.34
CA LEU A 14 -0.39 10.67 7.56
C LEU A 14 0.14 11.67 8.60
N LEU A 15 1.08 12.53 8.22
CA LEU A 15 1.67 13.53 9.12
C LEU A 15 0.63 14.50 9.66
N TRP A 16 -0.32 14.92 8.81
CA TRP A 16 -1.44 15.77 9.22
C TRP A 16 -2.33 15.06 10.25
N ALA A 17 -2.67 13.80 10.01
CA ALA A 17 -3.50 13.01 10.92
C ALA A 17 -2.80 12.79 12.28
N TYR A 18 -1.50 12.52 12.29
CA TYR A 18 -0.71 12.45 13.54
C TYR A 18 -0.70 13.79 14.28
N LYS A 19 -0.50 14.91 13.56
CA LYS A 19 -0.52 16.25 14.16
C LYS A 19 -1.86 16.58 14.82
N ARG A 20 -2.96 16.12 14.19
CA ARG A 20 -4.34 16.32 14.71
C ARG A 20 -4.76 15.27 15.74
N LYS A 21 -3.85 14.31 16.09
CA LYS A 21 -4.10 13.26 17.10
C LYS A 21 -5.28 12.35 16.76
N TYR A 22 -5.55 12.12 15.47
CA TYR A 22 -6.54 11.14 15.04
C TYR A 22 -6.13 9.73 15.48
N PHE A 23 -7.09 8.88 15.81
CA PHE A 23 -6.84 7.50 16.21
C PHE A 23 -6.61 6.59 15.01
N TYR A 24 -7.36 6.84 13.96
CA TYR A 24 -7.31 6.06 12.73
C TYR A 24 -7.22 6.97 11.52
N LEU A 25 -6.53 6.51 10.50
CA LEU A 25 -6.53 7.13 9.18
C LEU A 25 -6.88 6.06 8.15
N ILE A 26 -7.89 6.32 7.33
CA ILE A 26 -8.23 5.49 6.17
C ILE A 26 -7.75 6.20 4.92
N THR A 27 -7.02 5.48 4.08
CA THR A 27 -6.61 5.93 2.74
C THR A 27 -7.35 5.16 1.68
N MET A 28 -7.74 5.82 0.59
CA MET A 28 -8.39 5.19 -0.57
C MET A 28 -8.18 6.03 -1.82
N ASP A 29 -8.28 5.39 -3.00
CA ASP A 29 -8.30 6.11 -4.27
C ASP A 29 -9.66 6.78 -4.48
N THR A 30 -9.66 7.92 -5.19
CA THR A 30 -10.85 8.76 -5.43
C THR A 30 -11.50 8.52 -6.78
N ASP A 31 -11.06 7.48 -7.52
CA ASP A 31 -11.53 7.11 -8.87
C ASP A 31 -12.62 6.03 -8.86
N PHE A 32 -13.25 5.82 -7.70
CA PHE A 32 -14.27 4.80 -7.44
C PHE A 32 -13.80 3.34 -7.63
N ALA A 33 -12.53 3.08 -7.88
CA ALA A 33 -11.99 1.72 -7.88
C ALA A 33 -12.10 1.07 -6.50
N HIS A 34 -11.97 1.86 -5.45
CA HIS A 34 -12.21 1.48 -4.06
C HIS A 34 -13.63 1.86 -3.63
N ASN A 35 -14.49 0.88 -3.38
CA ASN A 35 -15.86 1.14 -2.97
C ASN A 35 -15.92 1.53 -1.48
N PRO A 36 -16.48 2.70 -1.12
CA PRO A 36 -16.60 3.15 0.27
C PRO A 36 -17.36 2.20 1.20
N LYS A 37 -18.21 1.32 0.66
CA LYS A 37 -18.94 0.30 1.45
C LYS A 37 -18.03 -0.63 2.26
N TYR A 38 -16.75 -0.69 1.94
CA TYR A 38 -15.76 -1.45 2.71
C TYR A 38 -15.25 -0.71 3.95
N ILE A 39 -15.48 0.62 4.09
CA ILE A 39 -15.03 1.41 5.25
C ILE A 39 -15.53 0.84 6.59
N PRO A 40 -16.82 0.49 6.77
CA PRO A 40 -17.29 -0.13 8.01
C PRO A 40 -16.56 -1.44 8.34
N GLN A 41 -16.18 -2.22 7.31
CA GLN A 41 -15.42 -3.46 7.51
C GLN A 41 -13.99 -3.22 7.99
N LEU A 42 -13.34 -2.12 7.55
CA LEU A 42 -12.04 -1.69 8.07
C LEU A 42 -12.17 -1.33 9.55
N ILE A 43 -13.14 -0.47 9.88
CA ILE A 43 -13.36 0.03 11.25
C ILE A 43 -13.62 -1.12 12.22
N LYS A 44 -14.48 -2.08 11.87
CA LYS A 44 -14.77 -3.27 12.70
C LYS A 44 -13.53 -4.12 13.00
N ARG A 45 -12.43 -3.98 12.26
CA ARG A 45 -11.21 -4.76 12.42
C ARG A 45 -10.07 -4.00 13.13
N THR A 46 -10.26 -2.72 13.45
CA THR A 46 -9.20 -1.88 14.03
C THR A 46 -8.69 -2.38 15.39
N HIS A 47 -9.51 -3.10 16.14
CA HIS A 47 -9.10 -3.72 17.41
C HIS A 47 -8.20 -4.94 17.22
N LYS A 48 -8.22 -5.58 16.04
CA LYS A 48 -7.50 -6.82 15.73
C LYS A 48 -6.11 -6.62 15.16
N ALA A 49 -5.81 -5.43 14.63
CA ALA A 49 -4.55 -5.16 13.94
C ALA A 49 -4.11 -3.71 14.08
N ASP A 50 -2.84 -3.46 13.76
CA ASP A 50 -2.25 -2.13 13.74
C ASP A 50 -2.45 -1.47 12.36
N LEU A 51 -2.39 -2.28 11.30
CA LEU A 51 -2.69 -1.89 9.93
C LEU A 51 -3.67 -2.88 9.31
N ILE A 52 -4.69 -2.36 8.64
CA ILE A 52 -5.63 -3.18 7.87
C ILE A 52 -5.51 -2.79 6.40
N VAL A 53 -5.41 -3.78 5.53
CA VAL A 53 -5.21 -3.60 4.08
C VAL A 53 -6.30 -4.34 3.32
N GLY A 54 -6.96 -3.67 2.40
CA GLY A 54 -7.81 -4.33 1.42
C GLY A 54 -6.93 -5.17 0.48
N SER A 55 -7.34 -6.42 0.21
CA SER A 55 -6.56 -7.31 -0.65
C SER A 55 -7.39 -7.84 -1.80
N ARG A 56 -6.83 -7.72 -3.01
CA ARG A 56 -7.39 -8.30 -4.23
C ARG A 56 -6.98 -9.78 -4.41
N TYR A 57 -6.04 -10.27 -3.62
CA TYR A 57 -5.51 -11.62 -3.75
C TYR A 57 -6.23 -12.66 -2.88
N LEU A 58 -7.02 -12.21 -1.89
CA LEU A 58 -7.77 -13.09 -0.98
C LEU A 58 -9.09 -13.61 -1.56
N LYS A 59 -9.53 -13.11 -2.72
CA LYS A 59 -10.79 -13.51 -3.35
C LYS A 59 -10.60 -13.71 -4.85
N LYS A 60 -11.10 -14.81 -5.38
CA LYS A 60 -11.19 -15.03 -6.83
C LYS A 60 -12.09 -13.95 -7.47
N LYS A 61 -11.79 -13.56 -8.71
CA LYS A 61 -12.53 -12.52 -9.46
C LYS A 61 -12.65 -11.18 -8.72
N SER A 62 -11.59 -10.81 -8.00
CA SER A 62 -11.52 -9.53 -7.26
C SER A 62 -11.26 -8.32 -8.16
N THR A 63 -10.91 -8.52 -9.42
CA THR A 63 -10.62 -7.48 -10.43
C THR A 63 -11.40 -7.76 -11.73
N PRO A 64 -12.76 -7.71 -11.71
CA PRO A 64 -13.57 -8.20 -12.83
C PRO A 64 -13.35 -7.43 -14.13
N ASP A 65 -13.02 -6.15 -14.04
CA ASP A 65 -12.91 -5.24 -15.20
C ASP A 65 -11.46 -5.05 -15.67
N TRP A 66 -10.52 -5.87 -15.16
CA TRP A 66 -9.12 -5.75 -15.54
C TRP A 66 -8.80 -6.61 -16.77
N SER A 67 -7.96 -6.07 -17.67
CA SER A 67 -7.40 -6.86 -18.77
C SER A 67 -6.51 -7.98 -18.25
N LEU A 68 -6.39 -9.07 -18.98
CA LEU A 68 -5.53 -10.20 -18.63
C LEU A 68 -4.07 -9.75 -18.44
N PHE A 69 -3.60 -8.84 -19.26
CA PHE A 69 -2.26 -8.26 -19.14
C PHE A 69 -2.07 -7.52 -17.80
N ARG A 70 -3.06 -6.73 -17.38
CA ARG A 70 -3.04 -6.02 -16.09
C ARG A 70 -3.07 -7.00 -14.92
N ILE A 71 -3.86 -8.07 -15.01
CA ILE A 71 -3.90 -9.14 -14.00
C ILE A 71 -2.52 -9.81 -13.91
N PHE A 72 -1.94 -10.20 -15.04
CA PHE A 72 -0.61 -10.82 -15.10
C PHE A 72 0.46 -9.94 -14.44
N LEU A 73 0.50 -8.66 -14.78
CA LEU A 73 1.45 -7.70 -14.18
C LEU A 73 1.26 -7.56 -12.66
N SER A 74 0.00 -7.50 -12.22
CA SER A 74 -0.32 -7.40 -10.80
C SER A 74 0.12 -8.64 -10.03
N GLN A 75 -0.11 -9.82 -10.59
CA GLN A 75 0.30 -11.09 -9.98
C GLN A 75 1.83 -11.25 -9.98
N SER A 76 2.50 -10.87 -11.05
CA SER A 76 3.97 -10.89 -11.13
C SER A 76 4.61 -9.99 -10.08
N ALA A 77 4.07 -8.77 -9.89
CA ALA A 77 4.54 -7.86 -8.85
C ALA A 77 4.27 -8.41 -7.44
N HIS A 78 3.13 -9.08 -7.22
CA HIS A 78 2.81 -9.74 -5.97
C HIS A 78 3.74 -10.91 -5.67
N LEU A 79 3.98 -11.76 -6.65
CA LEU A 79 4.94 -12.88 -6.55
C LEU A 79 6.35 -12.36 -6.25
N MET A 80 6.80 -11.31 -6.95
CA MET A 80 8.11 -10.70 -6.69
C MET A 80 8.19 -10.15 -5.26
N SER A 81 7.13 -9.52 -4.76
CA SER A 81 7.05 -9.06 -3.38
C SER A 81 7.18 -10.21 -2.39
N TYR A 82 6.54 -11.35 -2.67
CA TYR A 82 6.67 -12.56 -1.87
C TYR A 82 8.11 -13.10 -1.87
N LEU A 83 8.72 -13.25 -3.04
CA LEU A 83 10.08 -13.79 -3.18
C LEU A 83 11.13 -12.92 -2.49
N LEU A 84 11.00 -11.59 -2.59
CA LEU A 84 11.98 -10.65 -2.02
C LEU A 84 11.80 -10.41 -0.52
N PHE A 85 10.55 -10.39 -0.03
CA PHE A 85 10.26 -9.92 1.33
C PHE A 85 9.50 -10.95 2.18
N ASN A 86 9.26 -12.14 1.65
CA ASN A 86 8.60 -13.26 2.32
C ASN A 86 7.25 -12.86 2.97
N HIS A 87 6.41 -12.11 2.24
CA HIS A 87 5.06 -11.79 2.69
C HIS A 87 4.03 -11.84 1.55
N THR A 88 2.83 -12.27 1.87
CA THR A 88 1.69 -12.40 0.94
C THR A 88 0.75 -11.18 0.97
N LEU A 89 1.22 -10.05 1.48
CA LEU A 89 0.42 -8.83 1.64
C LEU A 89 0.18 -8.14 0.30
N ASP A 90 -1.02 -7.57 0.10
CA ASP A 90 -1.30 -6.69 -1.03
C ASP A 90 -0.60 -5.33 -0.84
N SER A 91 0.68 -5.31 -1.17
CA SER A 91 1.58 -4.18 -0.86
C SER A 91 1.34 -2.95 -1.73
N THR A 92 0.65 -3.09 -2.86
CA THR A 92 0.39 -1.97 -3.77
C THR A 92 -1.01 -1.36 -3.64
N ASN A 93 -1.88 -1.95 -2.80
CA ASN A 93 -3.20 -1.41 -2.57
C ASN A 93 -3.15 -0.18 -1.64
N ALA A 94 -3.84 0.90 -2.04
CA ALA A 94 -3.95 2.14 -1.29
C ALA A 94 -5.10 2.12 -0.25
N PHE A 95 -5.99 1.12 -0.30
CA PHE A 95 -7.11 1.03 0.64
C PHE A 95 -6.64 0.44 1.96
N ARG A 96 -6.31 1.32 2.89
CA ARG A 96 -5.69 0.96 4.17
C ARG A 96 -6.31 1.72 5.33
N CYS A 97 -6.34 1.08 6.49
CA CYS A 97 -6.66 1.73 7.77
C CYS A 97 -5.47 1.60 8.71
N TYR A 98 -4.89 2.72 9.07
CA TYR A 98 -3.76 2.83 10.00
C TYR A 98 -4.26 3.12 11.40
N ASN A 99 -3.85 2.35 12.40
CA ASN A 99 -4.03 2.68 13.80
C ASN A 99 -2.88 3.62 14.25
N LEU A 100 -3.13 4.91 14.26
CA LEU A 100 -2.10 5.92 14.53
C LEU A 100 -1.67 5.98 16.00
N LYS A 101 -2.42 5.35 16.91
CA LYS A 101 -1.99 5.19 18.31
C LYS A 101 -0.91 4.12 18.47
N LYS A 102 -0.95 3.08 17.62
CA LYS A 102 -0.02 1.95 17.71
C LYS A 102 1.15 2.10 16.75
N ILE A 103 0.92 2.60 15.54
CA ILE A 103 1.97 2.77 14.54
C ILE A 103 2.75 4.05 14.84
N ASN A 104 4.06 3.92 15.06
CA ASN A 104 4.93 5.08 15.24
C ASN A 104 5.16 5.79 13.89
N LYS A 105 4.99 7.12 13.87
CA LYS A 105 5.17 7.95 12.66
C LYS A 105 6.55 7.83 12.01
N ASN A 106 7.56 7.38 12.74
CA ASN A 106 8.94 7.26 12.26
C ASN A 106 9.08 6.31 11.04
N PHE A 107 8.11 5.40 10.79
CA PHE A 107 8.16 4.59 9.57
C PHE A 107 8.13 5.43 8.29
N ILE A 108 7.53 6.63 8.34
CA ILE A 108 7.42 7.55 7.19
C ILE A 108 8.80 8.01 6.73
N SER A 109 9.76 8.19 7.65
CA SER A 109 11.12 8.64 7.32
C SER A 109 11.91 7.63 6.48
N TYR A 110 11.56 6.36 6.56
CA TYR A 110 12.14 5.29 5.73
C TYR A 110 11.56 5.28 4.30
N CYS A 111 10.37 5.87 4.10
CA CYS A 111 9.70 5.96 2.80
C CYS A 111 10.22 7.19 2.01
N LYS A 112 11.40 7.07 1.40
CA LYS A 112 12.06 8.22 0.74
C LYS A 112 11.30 8.74 -0.49
N SER A 113 10.69 7.85 -1.27
CA SER A 113 10.01 8.23 -2.51
C SER A 113 8.71 9.00 -2.29
N ASN A 114 8.39 9.84 -3.26
CA ASN A 114 7.12 10.57 -3.36
C ASN A 114 6.13 9.92 -4.35
N ASP A 115 6.50 8.80 -4.96
CA ASP A 115 5.73 8.14 -6.03
C ASP A 115 4.95 6.90 -5.52
N TYR A 116 4.51 6.06 -6.46
CA TYR A 116 3.70 4.86 -6.22
C TYR A 116 4.37 3.82 -5.32
N ASP A 117 5.68 3.74 -5.32
CA ASP A 117 6.46 2.82 -4.47
C ASP A 117 6.33 3.10 -2.97
N PHE A 118 5.79 4.26 -2.58
CA PHE A 118 5.45 4.55 -1.18
C PHE A 118 4.54 3.47 -0.59
N LEU A 119 3.52 3.03 -1.33
CA LEU A 119 2.56 2.03 -0.83
C LEU A 119 3.26 0.72 -0.49
N PHE A 120 4.10 0.25 -1.41
CA PHE A 120 4.89 -0.95 -1.24
C PHE A 120 5.90 -0.79 -0.10
N THR A 121 6.70 0.28 -0.12
CA THR A 121 7.76 0.52 0.86
C THR A 121 7.21 0.65 2.28
N SER A 122 6.13 1.41 2.46
CA SER A 122 5.52 1.62 3.77
C SER A 122 4.99 0.32 4.37
N LEU A 123 4.33 -0.53 3.56
CA LEU A 123 3.83 -1.82 4.02
C LEU A 123 4.97 -2.77 4.41
N THR A 124 5.98 -2.87 3.55
CA THR A 124 7.16 -3.72 3.80
C THR A 124 7.87 -3.29 5.10
N ILE A 125 8.08 -1.99 5.31
CA ILE A 125 8.70 -1.48 6.54
C ILE A 125 7.87 -1.79 7.77
N LEU A 126 6.55 -1.59 7.72
CA LEU A 126 5.66 -1.92 8.84
C LEU A 126 5.66 -3.42 9.14
N ASN A 127 5.69 -4.28 8.11
CA ASN A 127 5.81 -5.72 8.28
C ASN A 127 7.14 -6.12 8.92
N LEU A 128 8.25 -5.55 8.48
CA LEU A 128 9.58 -5.79 9.06
C LEU A 128 9.67 -5.32 10.53
N LYS A 129 9.01 -4.22 10.86
CA LYS A 129 8.90 -3.74 12.25
C LYS A 129 7.90 -4.52 13.10
N LYS A 130 7.40 -5.66 12.58
CA LYS A 130 6.50 -6.59 13.28
C LYS A 130 5.17 -5.98 13.71
N TYR A 131 4.70 -4.92 13.06
CA TYR A 131 3.33 -4.48 13.25
C TYR A 131 2.34 -5.54 12.77
N LYS A 132 1.26 -5.70 13.51
CA LYS A 132 0.20 -6.66 13.17
C LYS A 132 -0.61 -6.15 11.98
N ILE A 133 -0.42 -6.78 10.82
CA ILE A 133 -1.09 -6.42 9.58
C ILE A 133 -2.18 -7.45 9.28
N LEU A 134 -3.40 -6.99 9.08
CA LEU A 134 -4.54 -7.81 8.70
C LEU A 134 -4.98 -7.44 7.28
N GLN A 135 -5.21 -8.44 6.44
CA GLN A 135 -5.84 -8.27 5.13
C GLN A 135 -7.32 -8.66 5.18
N PHE A 136 -8.14 -8.03 4.36
CA PHE A 136 -9.50 -8.47 4.10
C PHE A 136 -9.80 -8.48 2.60
N PRO A 137 -10.64 -9.42 2.12
CA PRO A 137 -10.94 -9.52 0.70
C PRO A 137 -11.78 -8.35 0.22
N MET A 138 -11.38 -7.75 -0.90
CA MET A 138 -12.15 -6.71 -1.56
C MET A 138 -12.14 -6.88 -3.06
N VAL A 139 -13.15 -6.32 -3.72
CA VAL A 139 -13.22 -6.19 -5.18
C VAL A 139 -12.75 -4.80 -5.57
N ILE A 140 -11.78 -4.74 -6.46
CA ILE A 140 -11.30 -3.50 -7.07
C ILE A 140 -11.84 -3.47 -8.50
N ARG A 141 -12.71 -2.52 -8.78
CA ARG A 141 -13.29 -2.35 -10.11
C ARG A 141 -12.37 -1.54 -11.02
N GLY A 142 -12.66 -1.57 -12.31
CA GLY A 142 -12.12 -0.60 -13.26
C GLY A 142 -12.48 0.81 -12.83
N ARG A 143 -11.70 1.79 -13.26
CA ARG A 143 -12.03 3.21 -13.03
C ARG A 143 -13.31 3.55 -13.77
N VAL A 144 -14.20 4.28 -13.11
CA VAL A 144 -15.42 4.80 -13.76
C VAL A 144 -15.04 5.92 -14.70
N GLU A 145 -14.04 6.73 -14.34
CA GLU A 145 -13.57 7.88 -15.12
C GLU A 145 -12.04 7.93 -15.21
N GLY A 146 -11.55 8.38 -16.34
CA GLY A 146 -10.13 8.65 -16.59
C GLY A 146 -9.30 7.42 -16.98
N ASN A 147 -8.20 7.68 -17.69
CA ASN A 147 -7.24 6.66 -18.11
C ASN A 147 -6.19 6.39 -17.06
N SER A 148 -5.63 5.18 -17.06
CA SER A 148 -4.53 4.83 -16.17
C SER A 148 -3.31 5.73 -16.48
N LYS A 149 -2.86 6.48 -15.48
CA LYS A 149 -1.64 7.29 -15.57
C LYS A 149 -0.36 6.47 -15.34
N MET A 150 -0.52 5.17 -15.10
CA MET A 150 0.59 4.26 -14.88
C MET A 150 1.18 3.86 -16.24
N LEU A 151 2.26 4.50 -16.61
CA LEU A 151 3.03 4.21 -17.82
C LEU A 151 4.01 3.08 -17.56
N PHE A 152 4.48 2.39 -18.60
CA PHE A 152 5.48 1.33 -18.53
C PHE A 152 6.73 1.75 -17.71
N LYS A 153 7.18 2.99 -17.87
CA LYS A 153 8.27 3.56 -17.05
C LYS A 153 8.01 3.52 -15.54
N HIS A 154 6.75 3.68 -15.10
CA HIS A 154 6.41 3.58 -13.67
C HIS A 154 6.51 2.15 -13.17
N MET A 155 6.23 1.18 -14.03
CA MET A 155 6.37 -0.24 -13.70
C MET A 155 7.83 -0.63 -13.55
N CYS A 156 8.68 -0.28 -14.52
CA CYS A 156 10.13 -0.50 -14.45
C CYS A 156 10.73 0.17 -13.21
N LYS A 157 10.31 1.41 -12.92
CA LYS A 157 10.72 2.13 -11.71
C LYS A 157 10.29 1.39 -10.44
N SER A 158 9.07 0.86 -10.39
CA SER A 158 8.58 0.12 -9.22
C SER A 158 9.39 -1.17 -9.00
N VAL A 159 9.69 -1.91 -10.04
CA VAL A 159 10.54 -3.11 -9.98
C VAL A 159 11.93 -2.74 -9.46
N TYR A 160 12.57 -1.74 -10.06
CA TYR A 160 13.87 -1.23 -9.60
C TYR A 160 13.84 -0.84 -8.11
N MET A 161 12.79 -0.14 -7.68
CA MET A 161 12.65 0.28 -6.28
C MET A 161 12.44 -0.90 -5.33
N MET A 162 11.77 -1.98 -5.77
CA MET A 162 11.64 -3.21 -4.99
C MET A 162 13.01 -3.84 -4.75
N PHE A 163 13.83 -4.01 -5.78
CA PHE A 163 15.19 -4.54 -5.63
C PHE A 163 16.06 -3.62 -4.77
N ASN A 164 16.02 -2.30 -5.01
CA ASN A 164 16.77 -1.34 -4.21
C ASN A 164 16.39 -1.41 -2.72
N LEU A 165 15.09 -1.53 -2.42
CA LEU A 165 14.63 -1.70 -1.04
C LEU A 165 15.12 -3.02 -0.45
N PHE A 166 15.06 -4.12 -1.20
CA PHE A 166 15.55 -5.42 -0.78
C PHE A 166 17.04 -5.35 -0.39
N PHE A 167 17.89 -4.79 -1.26
CA PHE A 167 19.31 -4.62 -0.96
C PHE A 167 19.56 -3.71 0.24
N LYS A 168 18.84 -2.61 0.35
CA LYS A 168 18.94 -1.73 1.53
C LYS A 168 18.58 -2.45 2.82
N ILE A 169 17.50 -3.24 2.83
CA ILE A 169 17.10 -4.02 3.99
C ILE A 169 18.18 -5.05 4.31
N LYS A 170 18.65 -5.80 3.32
CA LYS A 170 19.63 -6.88 3.50
C LYS A 170 20.99 -6.38 4.00
N PHE A 171 21.46 -5.23 3.49
CA PHE A 171 22.83 -4.76 3.73
C PHE A 171 22.92 -3.52 4.64
N LYS A 172 21.92 -2.70 4.75
CA LYS A 172 22.02 -1.42 5.47
C LYS A 172 21.09 -1.30 6.69
N TYR A 173 19.96 -1.97 6.70
CA TYR A 173 18.96 -1.84 7.77
C TYR A 173 18.88 -3.06 8.69
N LYS A 174 19.73 -4.07 8.51
CA LYS A 174 19.72 -5.29 9.32
C LYS A 174 19.97 -5.01 10.81
N SER A 175 20.63 -3.90 11.14
CA SER A 175 20.93 -3.45 12.49
C SER A 175 19.95 -2.39 13.04
N ALA A 176 19.09 -1.80 12.20
CA ALA A 176 18.22 -0.68 12.58
C ALA A 176 16.70 -1.02 12.54
N LEU A 177 16.34 -2.22 12.11
CA LEU A 177 14.98 -2.77 12.07
C LEU A 177 14.80 -3.87 13.11
#